data_b3a50c6fd90380d9a5e37fd42c99afd0
#
_entry.id   b3a50c6fd90380d9a5e37fd42c99afd0
#
_cell.length_a   1.000
_cell.length_b   1.000
_cell.length_c   1.000
_cell.angle_alpha   90.00
_cell.angle_beta   90.00
_cell.angle_gamma   90.00
#
_symmetry.space_group_name_H-M   'P 1'
#
loop_
_entity.id
_entity.type
_entity.pdbx_description
1 polymer ?
#
loop_
_entity_poly.entity_id
_entity_poly.type
_entity_poly.pdbx_seq_one_letter_code
_entity_poly.pdbx_strand_id
1 'polypeptide(L)'
;ASLTALKGKRLIADVSVGQIVQINQFADSILVFELKNDVLKGDSIGLNDVIEVFRSSAQTSKNSLFPKALLNKAIAARDLRAKTVLSRRDLNIRHLVLMASQTIARGQKLNASNLEVKPFYGILPSDTLYAVSDTKDMESIRTIRPNLPLRASDLRLSLMVKKGDSIVLSSGSGLLSITTTMIALENGKLDQQINLLNPESNERIRALITGSGRARSLQSKK
;
A
#
# COMPACT_ATOMS: atom_id res chain seq x y z
N ALA A 1 -43.99 -12.02 18.47
CA ALA A 1 -42.85 -11.41 17.79
C ALA A 1 -42.42 -12.30 16.62
N SER A 2 -42.15 -11.75 15.44
CA SER A 2 -41.67 -12.55 14.30
C SER A 2 -40.26 -13.06 14.55
N LEU A 3 -39.92 -14.25 14.07
CA LEU A 3 -38.57 -14.83 14.15
C LEU A 3 -37.49 -13.89 13.58
N THR A 4 -37.87 -13.02 12.66
CA THR A 4 -36.98 -11.99 12.07
C THR A 4 -36.52 -10.96 13.11
N ALA A 5 -37.29 -10.65 14.12
CA ALA A 5 -36.95 -9.72 15.21
C ALA A 5 -35.91 -10.30 16.19
N LEU A 6 -35.66 -11.60 16.13
CA LEU A 6 -34.70 -12.29 16.99
C LEU A 6 -33.36 -12.55 16.31
N LYS A 7 -33.22 -12.19 15.03
CA LYS A 7 -31.94 -12.36 14.29
C LYS A 7 -30.85 -11.53 14.94
N GLY A 8 -29.74 -12.17 15.30
CA GLY A 8 -28.58 -11.51 15.98
C GLY A 8 -28.78 -11.31 17.50
N LYS A 9 -29.86 -11.82 18.07
CA LYS A 9 -30.12 -11.76 19.52
C LYS A 9 -29.80 -13.10 20.18
N ARG A 10 -29.40 -13.05 21.44
CA ARG A 10 -29.14 -14.20 22.28
C ARG A 10 -30.11 -14.20 23.49
N LEU A 11 -30.56 -15.36 23.86
CA LEU A 11 -31.32 -15.54 25.08
C LEU A 11 -30.43 -15.25 26.30
N ILE A 12 -30.90 -14.41 27.24
CA ILE A 12 -30.16 -13.96 28.42
C ILE A 12 -30.76 -14.50 29.73
N ALA A 13 -31.80 -15.29 29.64
CA ALA A 13 -32.48 -15.94 30.78
C ALA A 13 -32.70 -17.43 30.47
N ASP A 14 -32.69 -18.26 31.49
CA ASP A 14 -33.06 -19.66 31.36
C ASP A 14 -34.53 -19.79 31.01
N VAL A 15 -34.85 -20.67 30.08
CA VAL A 15 -36.20 -20.92 29.59
C VAL A 15 -36.53 -22.40 29.72
N SER A 16 -37.64 -22.69 30.36
CA SER A 16 -38.14 -24.06 30.50
C SER A 16 -38.93 -24.51 29.27
N VAL A 17 -38.99 -25.82 29.05
CA VAL A 17 -39.80 -26.41 27.97
C VAL A 17 -41.27 -26.02 28.14
N GLY A 18 -41.88 -25.49 27.07
CA GLY A 18 -43.26 -25.01 27.08
C GLY A 18 -43.46 -23.57 27.54
N GLN A 19 -42.42 -22.89 27.98
CA GLN A 19 -42.52 -21.48 28.39
C GLN A 19 -42.58 -20.56 27.16
N ILE A 20 -43.49 -19.57 27.21
CA ILE A 20 -43.56 -18.50 26.19
C ILE A 20 -42.39 -17.57 26.38
N VAL A 21 -41.55 -17.45 25.34
CA VAL A 21 -40.35 -16.59 25.35
C VAL A 21 -40.73 -15.16 24.97
N GLN A 22 -40.33 -14.19 25.79
CA GLN A 22 -40.58 -12.77 25.59
C GLN A 22 -39.37 -12.07 25.00
N ILE A 23 -39.57 -10.97 24.25
CA ILE A 23 -38.50 -10.22 23.57
C ILE A 23 -37.47 -9.62 24.54
N ASN A 24 -37.90 -9.29 25.75
CA ASN A 24 -37.02 -8.76 26.82
C ASN A 24 -36.05 -9.81 27.38
N GLN A 25 -36.25 -11.09 27.08
CA GLN A 25 -35.33 -12.17 27.44
C GLN A 25 -34.19 -12.33 26.43
N PHE A 26 -34.15 -11.49 25.37
CA PHE A 26 -33.11 -11.48 24.38
C PHE A 26 -32.29 -10.18 24.45
N ALA A 27 -30.98 -10.30 24.35
CA ALA A 27 -30.09 -9.17 24.18
C ALA A 27 -29.35 -9.26 22.85
N ASP A 28 -29.01 -8.11 22.31
CA ASP A 28 -28.12 -8.04 21.15
C ASP A 28 -26.77 -8.63 21.52
N SER A 29 -26.33 -9.61 20.76
CA SER A 29 -25.05 -10.28 20.97
C SER A 29 -24.19 -10.17 19.72
N ILE A 30 -22.91 -10.07 19.96
CA ILE A 30 -21.89 -10.02 18.91
C ILE A 30 -20.92 -11.17 19.08
N LEU A 31 -20.45 -11.70 17.96
CA LEU A 31 -19.42 -12.72 17.93
C LEU A 31 -18.05 -12.05 18.13
N VAL A 32 -17.29 -12.52 19.10
CA VAL A 32 -15.92 -12.05 19.38
C VAL A 32 -14.98 -13.25 19.50
N PHE A 33 -13.69 -12.99 19.43
CA PHE A 33 -12.63 -13.99 19.56
C PHE A 33 -12.00 -13.90 20.95
N GLU A 34 -11.94 -15.01 21.65
CA GLU A 34 -11.32 -15.13 22.98
C GLU A 34 -10.13 -16.08 22.89
N LEU A 35 -9.00 -15.74 23.51
CA LEU A 35 -7.80 -16.57 23.53
C LEU A 35 -8.00 -17.81 24.40
N LYS A 36 -7.52 -18.96 23.91
CA LYS A 36 -7.47 -20.23 24.67
C LYS A 36 -6.35 -20.24 25.70
N ASN A 37 -5.18 -19.76 25.31
CA ASN A 37 -3.94 -19.79 26.08
C ASN A 37 -3.30 -18.39 26.13
N ASP A 38 -2.30 -18.23 27.00
CA ASP A 38 -1.45 -17.05 27.02
C ASP A 38 -0.64 -16.95 25.73
N VAL A 39 -0.49 -15.71 25.20
CA VAL A 39 0.27 -15.41 23.99
C VAL A 39 1.22 -14.26 24.30
N LEU A 40 2.52 -14.44 24.04
CA LEU A 40 3.52 -13.40 24.24
C LEU A 40 3.52 -12.39 23.09
N LYS A 41 3.99 -11.19 23.37
CA LYS A 41 4.17 -10.15 22.36
C LYS A 41 5.07 -10.66 21.23
N GLY A 42 4.61 -10.52 20.00
CA GLY A 42 5.32 -10.96 18.80
C GLY A 42 4.96 -12.37 18.31
N ASP A 43 4.30 -13.18 19.14
CA ASP A 43 3.86 -14.52 18.73
C ASP A 43 2.69 -14.43 17.77
N SER A 44 2.60 -15.39 16.86
CA SER A 44 1.49 -15.48 15.91
C SER A 44 0.20 -15.87 16.62
N ILE A 45 -0.91 -15.26 16.21
CA ILE A 45 -2.25 -15.62 16.68
C ILE A 45 -3.00 -16.22 15.49
N GLY A 46 -3.26 -17.52 15.57
CA GLY A 46 -4.00 -18.27 14.54
C GLY A 46 -5.44 -18.57 14.95
N LEU A 47 -6.16 -19.19 14.03
CA LEU A 47 -7.55 -19.64 14.29
C LEU A 47 -7.64 -20.72 15.38
N ASN A 48 -6.58 -21.49 15.58
CA ASN A 48 -6.51 -22.55 16.59
C ASN A 48 -6.31 -22.00 18.01
N ASP A 49 -5.81 -20.76 18.13
CA ASP A 49 -5.51 -20.12 19.42
C ASP A 49 -6.70 -19.39 20.01
N VAL A 50 -7.82 -19.32 19.27
CA VAL A 50 -9.03 -18.61 19.69
C VAL A 50 -10.25 -19.50 19.72
N ILE A 51 -11.23 -19.09 20.52
CA ILE A 51 -12.60 -19.58 20.48
C ILE A 51 -13.55 -18.44 20.08
N GLU A 52 -14.60 -18.79 19.38
CA GLU A 52 -15.69 -17.88 19.04
C GLU A 52 -16.68 -17.81 20.20
N VAL A 53 -16.86 -16.65 20.79
CA VAL A 53 -17.75 -16.44 21.94
C VAL A 53 -18.73 -15.33 21.63
N PHE A 54 -19.98 -15.53 22.00
CA PHE A 54 -20.98 -14.48 21.95
C PHE A 54 -20.93 -13.63 23.24
N ARG A 55 -20.84 -12.32 23.08
CA ARG A 55 -20.86 -11.36 24.18
C ARG A 55 -21.94 -10.30 23.95
N SER A 56 -22.43 -9.69 25.03
CA SER A 56 -23.37 -8.58 24.91
C SER A 56 -22.75 -7.42 24.16
N SER A 57 -23.47 -6.87 23.18
CA SER A 57 -23.01 -5.70 22.41
C SER A 57 -22.78 -4.48 23.29
N ALA A 58 -23.57 -4.33 24.36
CA ALA A 58 -23.45 -3.21 25.29
C ALA A 58 -22.16 -3.24 26.12
N GLN A 59 -21.57 -4.43 26.35
CA GLN A 59 -20.39 -4.63 27.18
C GLN A 59 -19.11 -4.87 26.38
N THR A 60 -19.22 -4.90 25.04
CA THR A 60 -18.10 -5.24 24.19
C THR A 60 -17.63 -4.05 23.38
N SER A 61 -16.32 -3.80 23.39
CA SER A 61 -15.71 -2.72 22.59
C SER A 61 -15.95 -2.95 21.10
N LYS A 62 -16.25 -1.89 20.36
CA LYS A 62 -16.32 -1.92 18.88
C LYS A 62 -15.01 -2.39 18.25
N ASN A 63 -13.88 -2.20 18.93
CA ASN A 63 -12.57 -2.67 18.49
C ASN A 63 -12.41 -4.20 18.53
N SER A 64 -13.28 -4.92 19.22
CA SER A 64 -13.31 -6.39 19.23
C SER A 64 -14.06 -6.97 18.03
N LEU A 65 -14.67 -6.12 17.20
CA LEU A 65 -15.32 -6.50 15.95
C LEU A 65 -14.30 -6.41 14.80
N PHE A 66 -13.79 -7.55 14.37
CA PHE A 66 -12.90 -7.63 13.22
C PHE A 66 -13.11 -8.95 12.47
N PRO A 67 -12.81 -9.00 11.15
CA PRO A 67 -12.96 -10.22 10.36
C PRO A 67 -12.03 -11.34 10.83
N LYS A 68 -12.52 -12.56 10.93
CA LYS A 68 -11.77 -13.79 11.29
C LYS A 68 -10.49 -13.97 10.47
N ALA A 69 -10.52 -13.58 9.19
CA ALA A 69 -9.38 -13.67 8.28
C ALA A 69 -8.15 -12.86 8.73
N LEU A 70 -8.31 -11.85 9.59
CA LEU A 70 -7.19 -11.07 10.12
C LEU A 70 -6.30 -11.91 11.05
N LEU A 71 -6.85 -12.90 11.75
CA LEU A 71 -6.09 -13.74 12.67
C LEU A 71 -4.98 -14.52 11.96
N ASN A 72 -5.21 -14.96 10.72
CA ASN A 72 -4.20 -15.71 9.95
C ASN A 72 -2.94 -14.88 9.59
N LYS A 73 -2.97 -13.57 9.81
CA LYS A 73 -1.90 -12.64 9.45
C LYS A 73 -1.48 -11.77 10.63
N ALA A 74 -1.93 -12.13 11.84
CA ALA A 74 -1.72 -11.34 13.03
C ALA A 74 -0.63 -11.90 13.92
N ILE A 75 0.09 -11.01 14.58
CA ILE A 75 0.93 -11.30 15.74
C ILE A 75 0.42 -10.48 16.93
N ALA A 76 0.68 -10.96 18.14
CA ALA A 76 0.31 -10.24 19.35
C ALA A 76 1.09 -8.92 19.46
N ALA A 77 0.38 -7.81 19.63
CA ALA A 77 0.97 -6.48 19.81
C ALA A 77 1.54 -6.29 21.23
N ARG A 78 1.08 -7.08 22.19
CA ARG A 78 1.47 -7.10 23.60
C ARG A 78 1.27 -8.49 24.18
N ASP A 79 1.74 -8.73 25.40
CA ASP A 79 1.44 -9.96 26.12
C ASP A 79 -0.06 -10.04 26.40
N LEU A 80 -0.66 -11.17 26.10
CA LEU A 80 -2.10 -11.44 26.22
C LEU A 80 -2.29 -12.72 27.05
N ARG A 81 -3.23 -12.66 27.98
CA ARG A 81 -3.59 -13.82 28.81
C ARG A 81 -4.72 -14.62 28.20
N ALA A 82 -4.79 -15.89 28.54
CA ALA A 82 -5.92 -16.75 28.24
C ALA A 82 -7.24 -16.08 28.66
N LYS A 83 -8.33 -16.39 27.95
CA LYS A 83 -9.67 -15.80 28.13
C LYS A 83 -9.76 -14.30 27.82
N THR A 84 -8.69 -13.67 27.30
CA THR A 84 -8.78 -12.29 26.82
C THR A 84 -9.62 -12.23 25.55
N VAL A 85 -10.63 -11.36 25.54
CA VAL A 85 -11.37 -11.01 24.32
C VAL A 85 -10.50 -10.12 23.47
N LEU A 86 -10.12 -10.63 22.30
CA LEU A 86 -9.23 -9.91 21.39
C LEU A 86 -9.88 -8.64 20.84
N SER A 87 -9.09 -7.60 20.76
CA SER A 87 -9.41 -6.36 20.07
C SER A 87 -8.42 -6.11 18.94
N ARG A 88 -8.78 -5.24 18.00
CA ARG A 88 -7.86 -4.85 16.90
C ARG A 88 -6.55 -4.25 17.41
N ARG A 89 -6.53 -3.66 18.62
CA ARG A 89 -5.33 -3.09 19.25
C ARG A 89 -4.35 -4.14 19.77
N ASP A 90 -4.86 -5.37 19.99
CA ASP A 90 -4.04 -6.51 20.45
C ASP A 90 -3.32 -7.20 19.29
N LEU A 91 -3.63 -6.79 18.06
CA LEU A 91 -3.16 -7.44 16.84
C LEU A 91 -2.29 -6.51 16.00
N ASN A 92 -1.08 -6.92 15.70
CA ASN A 92 -0.26 -6.36 14.64
C ASN A 92 -0.47 -7.20 13.38
N ILE A 93 -1.02 -6.58 12.33
CA ILE A 93 -1.31 -7.28 11.08
C ILE A 93 -0.08 -7.27 10.19
N ARG A 94 0.26 -8.44 9.66
CA ARG A 94 1.33 -8.61 8.68
C ARG A 94 0.91 -8.03 7.33
N HIS A 95 1.67 -7.09 6.82
CA HIS A 95 1.55 -6.53 5.49
C HIS A 95 2.83 -6.82 4.70
N LEU A 96 2.70 -7.27 3.45
CA LEU A 96 3.84 -7.30 2.53
C LEU A 96 3.90 -5.94 1.85
N VAL A 97 4.95 -5.19 2.08
CA VAL A 97 5.11 -3.81 1.57
C VAL A 97 6.48 -3.61 0.95
N LEU A 98 6.57 -2.66 0.05
CA LEU A 98 7.82 -2.27 -0.55
C LEU A 98 8.64 -1.45 0.45
N MET A 99 9.91 -1.80 0.60
CA MET A 99 10.87 -1.12 1.48
C MET A 99 12.18 -0.89 0.74
N ALA A 100 12.97 0.08 1.19
CA ALA A 100 14.35 0.21 0.76
C ALA A 100 15.21 -0.91 1.38
N SER A 101 16.01 -1.61 0.58
CA SER A 101 16.98 -2.62 1.05
C SER A 101 18.21 -1.97 1.70
N GLN A 102 18.49 -0.73 1.33
CA GLN A 102 19.59 0.12 1.85
C GLN A 102 19.13 1.58 1.90
N THR A 103 19.91 2.44 2.52
CA THR A 103 19.62 3.87 2.52
C THR A 103 19.65 4.42 1.08
N ILE A 104 18.55 5.08 0.67
CA ILE A 104 18.42 5.75 -0.62
C ILE A 104 18.58 7.25 -0.38
N ALA A 105 19.58 7.86 -1.01
CA ALA A 105 19.83 9.29 -0.88
C ALA A 105 18.78 10.11 -1.65
N ARG A 106 18.60 11.37 -1.26
CA ARG A 106 17.75 12.32 -2.00
C ARG A 106 18.23 12.44 -3.46
N GLY A 107 17.30 12.34 -4.41
CA GLY A 107 17.59 12.40 -5.85
C GLY A 107 18.08 11.09 -6.45
N GLN A 108 18.28 10.06 -5.65
CA GLN A 108 18.65 8.73 -6.14
C GLN A 108 17.44 8.04 -6.79
N LYS A 109 17.67 7.42 -7.96
CA LYS A 109 16.66 6.64 -8.67
C LYS A 109 16.35 5.33 -7.94
N LEU A 110 15.07 4.95 -7.97
CA LEU A 110 14.61 3.69 -7.44
C LEU A 110 14.67 2.60 -8.51
N ASN A 111 15.06 1.40 -8.10
CA ASN A 111 15.14 0.23 -8.97
C ASN A 111 15.12 -1.06 -8.12
N ALA A 112 15.07 -2.21 -8.78
CA ALA A 112 15.00 -3.51 -8.12
C ALA A 112 16.23 -3.83 -7.23
N SER A 113 17.37 -3.16 -7.40
CA SER A 113 18.57 -3.44 -6.59
C SER A 113 18.57 -2.73 -5.24
N ASN A 114 17.79 -1.64 -5.09
CA ASN A 114 17.70 -0.88 -3.84
C ASN A 114 16.34 -0.98 -3.15
N LEU A 115 15.45 -1.85 -3.66
CA LEU A 115 14.11 -2.09 -3.15
C LEU A 115 13.86 -3.57 -2.91
N GLU A 116 13.06 -3.89 -1.90
CA GLU A 116 12.63 -5.24 -1.60
C GLU A 116 11.22 -5.26 -1.02
N VAL A 117 10.48 -6.36 -1.21
CA VAL A 117 9.17 -6.56 -0.58
C VAL A 117 9.37 -7.36 0.69
N LYS A 118 9.07 -6.74 1.83
CA LYS A 118 9.24 -7.36 3.16
C LYS A 118 7.96 -7.30 4.00
N PRO A 119 7.81 -8.22 4.97
CA PRO A 119 6.73 -8.12 5.94
C PRO A 119 6.94 -6.93 6.88
N PHE A 120 5.88 -6.15 7.05
CA PHE A 120 5.77 -5.08 8.04
C PHE A 120 4.59 -5.35 8.95
N TYR A 121 4.78 -5.10 10.23
CA TYR A 121 3.75 -5.26 11.26
C TYR A 121 3.45 -3.91 11.88
N GLY A 122 2.20 -3.46 11.76
CA GLY A 122 1.79 -2.17 12.31
C GLY A 122 0.81 -1.42 11.42
N ILE A 123 0.63 -0.14 11.71
CA ILE A 123 -0.25 0.75 10.96
C ILE A 123 0.49 1.26 9.73
N LEU A 124 -0.08 1.04 8.56
CA LEU A 124 0.49 1.52 7.30
C LEU A 124 0.00 2.94 6.99
N PRO A 125 0.90 3.81 6.49
CA PRO A 125 0.50 5.04 5.81
C PRO A 125 -0.44 4.74 4.63
N SER A 126 -1.37 5.63 4.35
CA SER A 126 -2.37 5.45 3.28
C SER A 126 -1.75 5.40 1.87
N ASP A 127 -0.57 5.99 1.70
CA ASP A 127 0.19 6.09 0.46
C ASP A 127 1.36 5.09 0.38
N THR A 128 1.29 3.98 1.13
CA THR A 128 2.28 2.91 1.10
C THR A 128 2.31 2.21 -0.26
N LEU A 129 3.51 1.94 -0.77
CA LEU A 129 3.74 1.21 -2.01
C LEU A 129 3.94 -0.29 -1.75
N TYR A 130 3.52 -1.11 -2.70
CA TYR A 130 3.51 -2.57 -2.53
C TYR A 130 4.36 -3.32 -3.56
N ALA A 131 4.60 -2.73 -4.72
CA ALA A 131 5.34 -3.37 -5.81
C ALA A 131 6.47 -2.47 -6.34
N VAL A 132 7.55 -3.09 -6.82
CA VAL A 132 8.67 -2.37 -7.46
C VAL A 132 8.22 -1.65 -8.74
N SER A 133 7.21 -2.20 -9.45
CA SER A 133 6.62 -1.55 -10.63
C SER A 133 6.08 -0.15 -10.36
N ASP A 134 5.60 0.10 -9.14
CA ASP A 134 5.01 1.38 -8.74
C ASP A 134 6.05 2.51 -8.63
N THR A 135 7.34 2.14 -8.66
CA THR A 135 8.47 3.08 -8.54
C THR A 135 9.22 3.30 -9.86
N LYS A 136 8.66 2.79 -10.98
CA LYS A 136 9.29 2.93 -12.29
C LYS A 136 9.53 4.40 -12.62
N ASP A 137 10.76 4.70 -13.08
CA ASP A 137 11.19 6.04 -13.46
C ASP A 137 11.04 7.10 -12.35
N MET A 138 11.06 6.66 -11.07
CA MET A 138 10.99 7.55 -9.91
C MET A 138 12.34 7.73 -9.24
N GLU A 139 12.47 8.88 -8.56
CA GLU A 139 13.58 9.22 -7.68
C GLU A 139 13.07 9.70 -6.32
N SER A 140 13.88 9.55 -5.29
CA SER A 140 13.52 9.98 -3.95
C SER A 140 13.60 11.51 -3.81
N ILE A 141 12.64 12.12 -3.11
CA ILE A 141 12.68 13.56 -2.77
C ILE A 141 13.36 13.84 -1.44
N ARG A 142 13.59 12.80 -0.63
CA ARG A 142 14.27 12.83 0.67
C ARG A 142 15.11 11.56 0.87
N THR A 143 15.97 11.55 1.86
CA THR A 143 16.66 10.31 2.25
C THR A 143 15.66 9.30 2.79
N ILE A 144 15.65 8.09 2.23
CA ILE A 144 14.79 6.98 2.64
C ILE A 144 15.67 5.97 3.40
N ARG A 145 15.24 5.63 4.60
CA ARG A 145 15.91 4.64 5.45
C ARG A 145 15.39 3.23 5.15
N PRO A 146 16.23 2.19 5.30
CA PRO A 146 15.79 0.81 5.15
C PRO A 146 14.79 0.42 6.24
N ASN A 147 14.07 -0.69 6.02
CA ASN A 147 13.12 -1.31 6.95
C ASN A 147 11.89 -0.44 7.31
N LEU A 148 11.61 0.60 6.54
CA LEU A 148 10.37 1.39 6.65
C LEU A 148 9.56 1.25 5.37
N PRO A 149 8.21 1.19 5.46
CA PRO A 149 7.35 1.18 4.29
C PRO A 149 7.61 2.38 3.39
N LEU A 150 7.85 2.12 2.11
CA LEU A 150 8.05 3.14 1.10
C LEU A 150 6.72 3.83 0.79
N ARG A 151 6.74 5.16 0.69
CA ARG A 151 5.54 5.97 0.47
C ARG A 151 5.60 6.66 -0.88
N ALA A 152 4.44 6.78 -1.54
CA ALA A 152 4.34 7.55 -2.78
C ALA A 152 4.76 9.02 -2.59
N SER A 153 4.45 9.60 -1.40
CA SER A 153 4.85 10.97 -1.04
C SER A 153 6.37 11.18 -0.87
N ASP A 154 7.17 10.11 -0.83
CA ASP A 154 8.63 10.17 -0.77
C ASP A 154 9.28 10.25 -2.16
N LEU A 155 8.48 10.14 -3.21
CA LEU A 155 8.93 9.94 -4.58
C LEU A 155 8.43 11.04 -5.52
N ARG A 156 9.16 11.21 -6.61
CA ARG A 156 8.74 11.98 -7.77
C ARG A 156 9.26 11.33 -9.04
N LEU A 157 8.68 11.66 -10.19
CA LEU A 157 9.22 11.24 -11.48
C LEU A 157 10.61 11.82 -11.66
N SER A 158 11.57 10.96 -12.00
CA SER A 158 12.96 11.35 -12.26
C SER A 158 13.06 12.15 -13.55
N LEU A 159 14.05 13.04 -13.60
CA LEU A 159 14.39 13.72 -14.85
C LEU A 159 15.10 12.72 -15.78
N MET A 160 14.58 12.59 -16.99
CA MET A 160 15.22 11.83 -18.08
C MET A 160 16.24 12.66 -18.82
N VAL A 161 16.07 13.99 -18.75
CA VAL A 161 16.85 14.97 -19.47
C VAL A 161 17.00 16.22 -18.60
N LYS A 162 18.18 16.78 -18.51
CA LYS A 162 18.44 18.08 -17.87
C LYS A 162 18.73 19.15 -18.94
N LYS A 163 18.42 20.40 -18.63
CA LYS A 163 18.80 21.53 -19.47
C LYS A 163 20.33 21.52 -19.71
N GLY A 164 20.73 21.64 -20.97
CA GLY A 164 22.11 21.55 -21.41
C GLY A 164 22.57 20.14 -21.80
N ASP A 165 21.80 19.10 -21.51
CA ASP A 165 22.16 17.75 -21.92
C ASP A 165 22.12 17.59 -23.43
N SER A 166 23.04 16.76 -23.93
CA SER A 166 23.04 16.28 -25.31
C SER A 166 22.08 15.14 -25.47
N ILE A 167 21.13 15.24 -26.40
CA ILE A 167 20.01 14.34 -26.61
C ILE A 167 20.00 13.79 -28.01
N VAL A 168 19.76 12.50 -28.14
CA VAL A 168 19.49 11.86 -29.44
C VAL A 168 18.01 12.06 -29.77
N LEU A 169 17.75 12.92 -30.76
CA LEU A 169 16.42 13.10 -31.34
C LEU A 169 16.22 12.10 -32.48
N SER A 170 15.20 11.29 -32.40
CA SER A 170 14.76 10.43 -33.51
C SER A 170 13.56 11.05 -34.22
N SER A 171 13.61 11.09 -35.54
CA SER A 171 12.52 11.50 -36.41
C SER A 171 12.36 10.47 -37.54
N GLY A 172 11.11 10.14 -37.86
CA GLY A 172 10.82 9.20 -38.94
C GLY A 172 9.53 8.45 -38.74
N SER A 173 9.06 7.81 -39.81
CA SER A 173 7.90 6.94 -39.81
C SER A 173 8.18 5.67 -40.65
N GLY A 174 7.71 4.53 -40.15
CA GLY A 174 7.90 3.25 -40.83
C GLY A 174 9.35 2.80 -40.89
N LEU A 175 9.86 2.52 -42.10
CA LEU A 175 11.19 1.95 -42.33
C LEU A 175 12.34 3.00 -42.31
N LEU A 176 12.01 4.29 -42.31
CA LEU A 176 13.01 5.36 -42.32
C LEU A 176 13.07 6.05 -40.96
N SER A 177 14.21 6.01 -40.30
CA SER A 177 14.48 6.74 -39.06
C SER A 177 15.76 7.56 -39.21
N ILE A 178 15.66 8.85 -38.92
CA ILE A 178 16.80 9.79 -38.90
C ILE A 178 17.06 10.14 -37.44
N THR A 179 18.31 10.11 -37.03
CA THR A 179 18.75 10.55 -35.69
C THR A 179 19.67 11.73 -35.79
N THR A 180 19.49 12.70 -34.91
CA THR A 180 20.40 13.86 -34.78
C THR A 180 20.65 14.18 -33.31
N THR A 181 21.78 14.78 -33.02
CA THR A 181 22.12 15.22 -31.65
C THR A 181 21.63 16.63 -31.46
N MET A 182 20.88 16.85 -30.37
CA MET A 182 20.27 18.13 -30.01
C MET A 182 20.67 18.50 -28.58
N ILE A 183 20.57 19.76 -28.22
CA ILE A 183 20.81 20.25 -26.87
C ILE A 183 19.45 20.55 -26.20
N ALA A 184 19.22 20.03 -24.99
CA ALA A 184 18.01 20.33 -24.25
C ALA A 184 18.02 21.78 -23.73
N LEU A 185 16.94 22.51 -24.01
CA LEU A 185 16.77 23.86 -23.49
C LEU A 185 16.06 23.89 -22.12
N GLU A 186 15.47 22.79 -21.73
CA GLU A 186 14.72 22.61 -20.47
C GLU A 186 14.85 21.19 -19.90
N ASN A 187 14.51 21.05 -18.61
CA ASN A 187 14.44 19.73 -17.98
C ASN A 187 13.23 18.96 -18.50
N GLY A 188 13.38 17.65 -18.71
CA GLY A 188 12.32 16.79 -19.21
C GLY A 188 12.19 15.49 -18.43
N LYS A 189 10.94 15.08 -18.15
CA LYS A 189 10.57 13.77 -17.63
C LYS A 189 10.13 12.87 -18.80
N LEU A 190 9.97 11.59 -18.54
CA LEU A 190 9.38 10.67 -19.51
C LEU A 190 8.02 11.20 -19.99
N ASP A 191 7.77 11.07 -21.30
CA ASP A 191 6.54 11.53 -21.98
C ASP A 191 6.27 13.05 -21.89
N GLN A 192 7.23 13.84 -21.45
CA GLN A 192 7.14 15.29 -21.47
C GLN A 192 7.66 15.86 -22.79
N GLN A 193 6.98 16.89 -23.30
CA GLN A 193 7.44 17.66 -24.45
C GLN A 193 8.38 18.77 -23.95
N ILE A 194 9.55 18.88 -24.56
CA ILE A 194 10.53 19.94 -24.28
C ILE A 194 11.06 20.56 -25.58
N ASN A 195 11.64 21.75 -25.47
CA ASN A 195 12.34 22.40 -26.56
C ASN A 195 13.80 21.94 -26.62
N LEU A 196 14.24 21.56 -27.80
CA LEU A 196 15.62 21.17 -28.12
C LEU A 196 16.21 22.18 -29.11
N LEU A 197 17.50 22.40 -29.03
CA LEU A 197 18.27 23.26 -29.95
C LEU A 197 19.19 22.39 -30.82
N ASN A 198 19.15 22.57 -32.13
CA ASN A 198 20.14 22.02 -33.01
C ASN A 198 21.40 22.90 -32.93
N PRO A 199 22.55 22.36 -32.49
CA PRO A 199 23.77 23.16 -32.33
C PRO A 199 24.37 23.62 -33.65
N GLU A 200 24.06 22.95 -34.77
CA GLU A 200 24.58 23.29 -36.10
C GLU A 200 23.76 24.34 -36.82
N SER A 201 22.41 24.24 -36.78
CA SER A 201 21.52 25.19 -37.46
C SER A 201 20.94 26.27 -36.57
N ASN A 202 21.12 26.21 -35.24
CA ASN A 202 20.47 27.06 -34.24
C ASN A 202 18.92 26.96 -34.27
N GLU A 203 18.36 25.96 -34.92
CA GLU A 203 16.93 25.73 -34.99
C GLU A 203 16.41 25.11 -33.71
N ARG A 204 15.22 25.55 -33.30
CA ARG A 204 14.53 24.97 -32.12
C ARG A 204 13.44 24.02 -32.56
N ILE A 205 13.49 22.82 -31.99
CA ILE A 205 12.51 21.75 -32.31
C ILE A 205 11.86 21.31 -31.00
N ARG A 206 10.55 21.14 -31.04
CA ARG A 206 9.79 20.56 -29.93
C ARG A 206 9.74 19.04 -30.05
N ALA A 207 10.10 18.34 -29.01
CA ALA A 207 10.19 16.87 -29.01
C ALA A 207 9.65 16.24 -27.74
N LEU A 208 9.17 15.02 -27.85
CA LEU A 208 8.68 14.18 -26.77
C LEU A 208 9.86 13.35 -26.19
N ILE A 209 10.08 13.42 -24.90
CA ILE A 209 11.09 12.61 -24.21
C ILE A 209 10.62 11.16 -24.16
N THR A 210 11.42 10.24 -24.68
CA THR A 210 11.12 8.80 -24.72
C THR A 210 12.00 7.97 -23.80
N GLY A 211 12.99 8.60 -23.15
CA GLY A 211 13.89 7.94 -22.23
C GLY A 211 15.08 8.83 -21.85
N SER A 212 16.00 8.29 -21.08
CA SER A 212 17.21 9.02 -20.65
C SER A 212 18.07 9.42 -21.87
N GLY A 213 18.23 10.73 -22.09
CA GLY A 213 18.98 11.29 -23.21
C GLY A 213 18.38 11.01 -24.59
N ARG A 214 17.09 10.67 -24.68
CA ARG A 214 16.40 10.32 -25.94
C ARG A 214 15.10 11.07 -26.06
N ALA A 215 14.83 11.55 -27.26
CA ALA A 215 13.59 12.19 -27.63
C ALA A 215 13.10 11.78 -29.03
N ARG A 216 11.83 11.95 -29.29
CA ARG A 216 11.21 11.75 -30.60
C ARG A 216 10.59 13.06 -31.10
N SER A 217 10.82 13.40 -32.36
CA SER A 217 10.18 14.54 -32.99
C SER A 217 8.67 14.38 -33.02
N LEU A 218 7.96 15.46 -32.71
CA LEU A 218 6.51 15.53 -32.90
C LEU A 218 6.32 15.73 -34.40
N GLN A 219 5.81 14.70 -35.12
CA GLN A 219 5.43 14.89 -36.49
C GLN A 219 4.34 15.94 -36.57
N SER A 220 4.60 17.05 -37.26
CA SER A 220 3.54 17.97 -37.70
C SER A 220 2.65 17.19 -38.64
N LYS A 221 1.44 16.83 -38.20
CA LYS A 221 0.39 16.44 -39.16
C LYS A 221 0.15 17.65 -40.07
N LYS A 222 0.61 17.56 -41.31
CA LYS A 222 0.14 18.40 -42.39
C LYS A 222 -1.28 18.01 -42.73
#